data_f93f360c3fe3dbbb335182cb1aa6d1ab
#
_entry.id   f93f360c3fe3dbbb335182cb1aa6d1ab
#
_cell.length_a   1.000
_cell.length_b   1.000
_cell.length_c   1.000
_cell.angle_alpha   90.00
_cell.angle_beta   90.00
_cell.angle_gamma   90.00
#
_symmetry.space_group_name_H-M   'P 1'
#
loop_
_entity.id
_entity.type
_entity.pdbx_description
1 polymer ?
#
loop_
_entity_poly.entity_id
_entity_poly.type
_entity_poly.pdbx_seq_one_letter_code
_entity_poly.pdbx_strand_id
1 'polypeptide(L)'
;ENNLRLIECDLCSFDSVRNAAKLYNEEEDRLDVLICNAGLAWAPNVVTKDGFNSVVQANYLGHFLLTNLLLDKLKQCRPSRILNVSSDAHRSVLQRKELNIDLKFFVRF
;
A
#
# COMPACT_ATOMS: atom_id res chain seq x y z
N GLU A 1 -8.67 -12.12 26.20
CA GLU A 1 -8.74 -12.58 24.79
C GLU A 1 -7.88 -11.65 23.94
N ASN A 2 -6.92 -12.25 23.24
CA ASN A 2 -6.02 -11.47 22.40
C ASN A 2 -6.69 -11.34 21.01
N ASN A 3 -7.31 -10.19 20.76
CA ASN A 3 -8.02 -9.91 19.49
C ASN A 3 -7.07 -9.45 18.36
N LEU A 4 -5.77 -9.83 18.46
CA LEU A 4 -4.77 -9.50 17.46
C LEU A 4 -4.49 -10.71 16.58
N ARG A 5 -4.45 -10.45 15.27
CA ARG A 5 -4.03 -11.40 14.27
C ARG A 5 -2.93 -10.80 13.40
N LEU A 6 -1.92 -11.57 13.11
CA LEU A 6 -0.83 -11.19 12.21
C LEU A 6 -1.00 -11.89 10.87
N ILE A 7 -1.00 -11.10 9.80
CA ILE A 7 -0.91 -11.58 8.41
C ILE A 7 0.34 -10.96 7.80
N GLU A 8 1.25 -11.78 7.31
CA GLU A 8 2.44 -11.30 6.62
C GLU A 8 2.06 -10.66 5.29
N CYS A 9 2.54 -9.43 5.05
CA CYS A 9 2.28 -8.68 3.83
C CYS A 9 3.47 -7.78 3.52
N ASP A 10 4.28 -8.18 2.54
CA ASP A 10 5.34 -7.34 1.99
C ASP A 10 4.78 -6.48 0.84
N LEU A 11 4.66 -5.18 1.08
CA LEU A 11 4.16 -4.23 0.08
C LEU A 11 5.09 -4.06 -1.13
N CYS A 12 6.38 -4.46 -1.00
CA CYS A 12 7.33 -4.51 -2.10
C CYS A 12 7.18 -5.77 -2.98
N SER A 13 6.17 -6.59 -2.75
CA SER A 13 5.88 -7.81 -3.48
C SER A 13 4.39 -7.94 -3.75
N PHE A 14 3.97 -7.78 -5.00
CA PHE A 14 2.56 -7.94 -5.38
C PHE A 14 2.00 -9.33 -5.07
N ASP A 15 2.84 -10.37 -5.16
CA ASP A 15 2.42 -11.72 -4.78
C ASP A 15 2.13 -11.81 -3.28
N SER A 16 2.99 -11.21 -2.44
CA SER A 16 2.75 -11.15 -1.00
C SER A 16 1.47 -10.40 -0.66
N VAL A 17 1.22 -9.27 -1.33
CA VAL A 17 -0.03 -8.49 -1.17
C VAL A 17 -1.25 -9.32 -1.58
N ARG A 18 -1.19 -10.04 -2.71
CA ARG A 18 -2.29 -10.92 -3.15
C ARG A 18 -2.55 -12.05 -2.17
N ASN A 19 -1.49 -12.68 -1.67
CA ASN A 19 -1.61 -13.76 -0.69
C ASN A 19 -2.21 -13.26 0.62
N ALA A 20 -1.76 -12.12 1.13
CA ALA A 20 -2.31 -11.50 2.34
C ALA A 20 -3.79 -11.14 2.19
N ALA A 21 -4.18 -10.53 1.06
CA ALA A 21 -5.57 -10.21 0.79
C ALA A 21 -6.45 -11.46 0.64
N LYS A 22 -5.93 -12.50 -0.01
CA LYS A 22 -6.64 -13.78 -0.15
C LYS A 22 -6.89 -14.39 1.23
N LEU A 23 -5.84 -14.51 2.04
CA LEU A 23 -5.94 -15.07 3.38
C LEU A 23 -6.95 -14.30 4.24
N TYR A 24 -6.88 -12.96 4.20
CA TYR A 24 -7.84 -12.11 4.91
C TYR A 24 -9.28 -12.36 4.46
N ASN A 25 -9.51 -12.43 3.14
CA ASN A 25 -10.85 -12.64 2.58
C ASN A 25 -11.42 -14.03 2.92
N GLU A 26 -10.57 -15.04 3.07
CA GLU A 26 -10.98 -16.41 3.40
C GLU A 26 -11.27 -16.59 4.90
N GLU A 27 -10.57 -15.86 5.76
CA GLU A 27 -10.58 -16.13 7.20
C GLU A 27 -11.30 -15.09 8.04
N GLU A 28 -11.54 -13.89 7.47
CA GLU A 28 -12.22 -12.79 8.17
C GLU A 28 -13.54 -12.44 7.48
N ASP A 29 -14.60 -12.37 8.27
CA ASP A 29 -15.93 -12.07 7.76
C ASP A 29 -16.15 -10.57 7.51
N ARG A 30 -15.41 -9.71 8.23
CA ARG A 30 -15.60 -8.26 8.24
C ARG A 30 -14.32 -7.49 8.00
N LEU A 31 -14.47 -6.33 7.36
CA LEU A 31 -13.45 -5.28 7.29
C LEU A 31 -14.11 -3.91 7.42
N ASP A 32 -14.04 -3.34 8.60
CA ASP A 32 -14.67 -2.05 8.88
C ASP A 32 -13.73 -0.88 8.61
N VAL A 33 -12.44 -1.06 8.87
CA VAL A 33 -11.42 -0.01 8.65
C VAL A 33 -10.16 -0.62 8.08
N LEU A 34 -9.73 -0.12 6.92
CA LEU A 34 -8.41 -0.41 6.32
C LEU A 34 -7.50 0.79 6.53
N ILE A 35 -6.37 0.59 7.21
CA ILE A 35 -5.39 1.65 7.48
C ILE A 35 -4.13 1.39 6.67
N CYS A 36 -3.93 2.17 5.62
CA CYS A 36 -2.74 2.16 4.77
C CYS A 36 -1.66 3.06 5.39
N ASN A 37 -0.93 2.54 6.39
CA ASN A 37 0.03 3.30 7.18
C ASN A 37 1.49 2.94 6.89
N ALA A 38 1.79 1.69 6.57
CA ALA A 38 3.16 1.24 6.36
C ALA A 38 3.85 2.02 5.23
N GLY A 39 5.11 2.34 5.42
CA GLY A 39 5.86 3.08 4.42
C GLY A 39 7.37 3.02 4.66
N LEU A 40 8.12 3.29 3.61
CA LEU A 40 9.57 3.42 3.62
C LEU A 40 9.94 4.91 3.50
N ALA A 41 10.88 5.36 4.35
CA ALA A 41 11.52 6.65 4.23
C ALA A 41 13.03 6.43 4.13
N TRP A 42 13.70 7.21 3.28
CA TRP A 42 15.17 7.19 3.15
C TRP A 42 15.75 5.81 2.77
N ALA A 43 14.97 4.99 2.07
CA ALA A 43 15.45 3.71 1.56
C ALA A 43 16.37 3.91 0.35
N PRO A 44 17.36 3.03 0.15
CA PRO A 44 18.14 3.00 -1.09
C PRO A 44 17.24 2.89 -2.31
N ASN A 45 17.69 3.43 -3.45
CA ASN A 45 16.97 3.28 -4.71
C ASN A 45 17.11 1.82 -5.21
N VAL A 46 16.22 0.97 -4.73
CA VAL A 46 16.19 -0.46 -5.06
C VAL A 46 14.99 -0.72 -5.95
N VAL A 47 15.21 -1.49 -7.01
CA VAL A 47 14.14 -2.01 -7.88
C VAL A 47 13.65 -3.32 -7.30
N THR A 48 12.34 -3.43 -7.09
CA THR A 48 11.69 -4.65 -6.58
C THR A 48 11.66 -5.74 -7.66
N LYS A 49 11.29 -6.95 -7.26
CA LYS A 49 11.06 -8.05 -8.21
C LYS A 49 9.92 -7.76 -9.21
N ASP A 50 9.00 -6.88 -8.86
CA ASP A 50 7.91 -6.45 -9.73
C ASP A 50 8.32 -5.31 -10.69
N GLY A 51 9.58 -4.86 -10.64
CA GLY A 51 10.14 -3.87 -11.56
C GLY A 51 9.93 -2.41 -11.15
N PHE A 52 9.50 -2.13 -9.94
CA PHE A 52 9.23 -0.78 -9.45
C PHE A 52 10.28 -0.32 -8.43
N ASN A 53 10.42 1.00 -8.27
CA ASN A 53 11.15 1.55 -7.14
C ASN A 53 10.51 1.11 -5.83
N SER A 54 11.31 0.59 -4.88
CA SER A 54 10.80 0.01 -3.63
C SER A 54 10.00 1.01 -2.79
N VAL A 55 10.40 2.27 -2.74
CA VAL A 55 9.69 3.32 -2.00
C VAL A 55 8.32 3.59 -2.62
N VAL A 56 8.25 3.69 -3.95
CA VAL A 56 6.99 3.88 -4.68
C VAL A 56 6.08 2.68 -4.52
N GLN A 57 6.63 1.48 -4.61
CA GLN A 57 5.84 0.27 -4.48
C GLN A 57 5.31 0.10 -3.05
N ALA A 58 6.16 0.23 -2.03
CA ALA A 58 5.73 0.09 -0.64
C ALA A 58 4.73 1.18 -0.24
N ASN A 59 5.02 2.45 -0.57
CA ASN A 59 4.23 3.58 -0.08
C ASN A 59 2.94 3.83 -0.87
N TYR A 60 2.85 3.34 -2.10
CA TYR A 60 1.70 3.62 -2.96
C TYR A 60 1.14 2.37 -3.62
N LEU A 61 1.90 1.70 -4.53
CA LEU A 61 1.35 0.64 -5.39
C LEU A 61 0.88 -0.58 -4.60
N GLY A 62 1.62 -0.98 -3.55
CA GLY A 62 1.25 -2.09 -2.68
C GLY A 62 -0.05 -1.83 -1.93
N HIS A 63 -0.22 -0.63 -1.36
CA HIS A 63 -1.46 -0.21 -0.72
C HIS A 63 -2.61 -0.10 -1.70
N PHE A 64 -2.36 0.43 -2.90
CA PHE A 64 -3.36 0.52 -3.95
C PHE A 64 -3.88 -0.87 -4.34
N LEU A 65 -2.98 -1.83 -4.54
CA LEU A 65 -3.35 -3.21 -4.85
C LEU A 65 -4.13 -3.85 -3.70
N LEU A 66 -3.63 -3.74 -2.46
CA LEU A 66 -4.30 -4.29 -1.27
C LEU A 66 -5.72 -3.74 -1.12
N THR A 67 -5.86 -2.43 -1.27
CA THR A 67 -7.17 -1.75 -1.18
C THR A 67 -8.15 -2.30 -2.21
N ASN A 68 -7.72 -2.47 -3.47
CA ASN A 68 -8.59 -2.99 -4.53
C ASN A 68 -8.97 -4.46 -4.28
N LEU A 69 -8.06 -5.28 -3.77
CA LEU A 69 -8.34 -6.69 -3.46
C LEU A 69 -9.30 -6.88 -2.28
N LEU A 70 -9.35 -5.90 -1.36
CA LEU A 70 -10.24 -5.92 -0.19
C LEU A 70 -11.49 -5.05 -0.37
N LEU A 71 -11.64 -4.38 -1.52
CA LEU A 71 -12.68 -3.39 -1.75
C LEU A 71 -14.10 -3.96 -1.63
N ASP A 72 -14.32 -5.16 -2.13
CA ASP A 72 -15.65 -5.78 -2.08
C ASP A 72 -16.05 -6.12 -0.65
N LYS A 73 -15.11 -6.59 0.16
CA LYS A 73 -15.35 -6.82 1.60
C LYS A 73 -15.67 -5.52 2.34
N LEU A 74 -14.92 -4.45 2.07
CA LEU A 74 -15.22 -3.11 2.60
C LEU A 74 -16.62 -2.63 2.22
N LYS A 75 -17.04 -2.83 0.96
CA LYS A 75 -18.39 -2.47 0.50
C LYS A 75 -19.49 -3.27 1.19
N GLN A 76 -19.25 -4.54 1.46
CA GLN A 76 -20.20 -5.42 2.16
C GLN A 76 -20.36 -5.04 3.63
N CYS A 77 -19.31 -4.53 4.26
CA CYS A 77 -19.27 -4.20 5.70
C CYS A 77 -19.64 -2.75 6.02
N ARG A 78 -20.42 -2.09 5.19
CA ARG A 78 -20.83 -0.68 5.41
C ARG A 78 -21.50 -0.48 6.77
N PRO A 79 -21.19 0.65 7.47
CA PRO A 79 -20.25 1.71 7.10
C PRO A 79 -18.79 1.28 7.32
N SER A 80 -17.96 1.41 6.29
CA SER A 80 -16.52 1.08 6.32
C SER A 80 -15.67 2.28 5.89
N ARG A 81 -14.37 2.24 6.20
CA ARG A 81 -13.45 3.35 5.92
C ARG A 81 -12.11 2.87 5.41
N ILE A 82 -11.51 3.66 4.54
CA ILE A 82 -10.10 3.53 4.12
C ILE A 82 -9.37 4.78 4.61
N LEU A 83 -8.31 4.58 5.38
CA LEU A 83 -7.45 5.65 5.89
C LEU A 83 -6.08 5.55 5.22
N ASN A 84 -5.75 6.54 4.40
CA ASN A 84 -4.43 6.67 3.81
C ASN A 84 -3.60 7.63 4.64
N VAL A 85 -2.53 7.12 5.26
CA VAL A 85 -1.61 7.97 6.02
C VAL A 85 -0.66 8.67 5.05
N SER A 86 -0.63 9.99 5.12
CA SER A 86 0.24 10.85 4.35
C SER A 86 1.46 11.29 5.20
N SER A 87 2.28 12.16 4.65
CA SER A 87 3.46 12.66 5.33
C SER A 87 3.62 14.16 5.12
N ASP A 88 4.16 14.85 6.12
CA ASP A 88 4.60 16.24 6.01
C ASP A 88 5.75 16.42 5.01
N ALA A 89 6.43 15.35 4.65
CA ALA A 89 7.51 15.36 3.66
C ALA A 89 7.07 15.90 2.28
N HIS A 90 5.77 15.86 1.93
CA HIS A 90 5.27 16.47 0.70
C HIS A 90 5.55 17.97 0.62
N ARG A 91 5.65 18.67 1.74
CA ARG A 91 5.96 20.12 1.78
C ARG A 91 7.36 20.43 1.29
N SER A 92 8.32 19.55 1.52
CA SER A 92 9.71 19.74 1.05
C SER A 92 9.83 19.67 -0.47
N VAL A 93 8.91 18.97 -1.12
CA VAL A 93 8.85 18.83 -2.59
C VAL A 93 8.29 20.11 -3.22
N LEU A 94 7.30 20.74 -2.58
CA LEU A 94 6.69 21.99 -3.06
C LEU A 94 7.65 23.17 -3.06
N GLN A 95 8.74 23.11 -2.32
CA GLN A 95 9.81 24.14 -2.32
C GLN A 95 10.75 24.02 -3.54
N ARG A 96 10.71 22.92 -4.27
CA ARG A 96 11.44 22.77 -5.54
C ARG A 96 10.64 23.42 -6.65
N LYS A 97 11.27 24.34 -7.38
CA LYS A 97 10.62 25.11 -8.46
C LYS A 97 10.13 24.27 -9.64
N GLU A 98 10.56 23.03 -9.74
CA GLU A 98 10.16 22.10 -10.79
C GLU A 98 9.85 20.73 -10.20
N LEU A 99 8.60 20.34 -10.26
CA LEU A 99 8.18 18.96 -10.00
C LEU A 99 8.27 18.19 -11.32
N ASN A 100 9.45 17.62 -11.57
CA ASN A 100 9.62 16.73 -12.73
C ASN A 100 9.15 15.32 -12.34
N ILE A 101 7.88 15.03 -12.60
CA ILE A 101 7.34 13.68 -12.44
C ILE A 101 7.63 12.94 -13.74
N ASP A 102 8.78 12.28 -13.82
CA ASP A 102 9.04 11.32 -14.88
C ASP A 102 8.24 10.04 -14.61
N LEU A 103 7.12 9.89 -15.30
CA LEU A 103 6.28 8.68 -15.22
C LEU A 103 7.04 7.41 -15.62
N LYS A 104 8.15 7.52 -16.36
CA LYS A 104 9.06 6.39 -16.64
C LYS A 104 9.75 5.86 -15.38
N PHE A 105 9.80 6.67 -14.32
CA PHE A 105 10.29 6.23 -13.01
C PHE A 105 9.31 5.27 -12.31
N PHE A 106 8.04 5.33 -12.68
CA PHE A 106 6.98 4.53 -12.06
C PHE A 106 6.72 3.23 -12.82
N VAL A 107 7.03 3.21 -14.12
CA VAL A 107 6.75 2.05 -14.98
C VAL A 107 7.98 1.81 -15.84
N ARG A 108 8.73 0.77 -15.51
CA ARG A 108 9.72 0.21 -16.43
C ARG A 108 9.02 -0.95 -17.14
N PHE A 109 8.67 -0.72 -18.41
CA PHE A 109 8.25 -1.80 -19.31
C PHE A 109 9.46 -2.64 -19.72
#